data_2d66ff1125f8a4dda21a750fb7bf05c7
#
_entry.id   2d66ff1125f8a4dda21a750fb7bf05c7
#
_cell.length_a   1.000
_cell.length_b   1.000
_cell.length_c   1.000
_cell.angle_alpha   90.00
_cell.angle_beta   90.00
_cell.angle_gamma   90.00
#
_symmetry.space_group_name_H-M   'P 1'
#
loop_
_entity.id
_entity.type
_entity.pdbx_description
1 polymer ?
#
loop_
_entity_poly.entity_id
_entity_poly.type
_entity_poly.pdbx_seq_one_letter_code
_entity_poly.pdbx_strand_id
1 'polypeptide(L)'
;VFRNAQALGVDYLNLGFAGNALMEEEMANYLVSRRDWDFASVEMGINTTERVKEFPLEVFEERIDRFTAVLARDPRPVFATSFFGYLDEDTDRTDKMRRIVRRYAAERLIFTDGLQLLDDETLISADGTHPDARGQEQIAARWSRIMAETLANRTAR
;
A
#
# COMPACT_ATOMS: atom_id res chain seq x y z
N VAL A 1 -1.24 -4.02 -9.39
CA VAL A 1 0.22 -4.21 -9.55
C VAL A 1 0.60 -4.41 -11.02
N PHE A 2 0.04 -5.43 -11.72
CA PHE A 2 0.37 -5.71 -13.12
C PHE A 2 0.22 -4.49 -14.05
N ARG A 3 -0.90 -3.76 -13.99
CA ARG A 3 -1.13 -2.55 -14.79
C ARG A 3 -0.12 -1.44 -14.50
N ASN A 4 0.33 -1.32 -13.24
CA ASN A 4 1.38 -0.36 -12.87
C ASN A 4 2.71 -0.73 -13.51
N ALA A 5 3.08 -2.01 -13.46
CA ALA A 5 4.31 -2.50 -14.06
C ALA A 5 4.32 -2.28 -15.59
N GLN A 6 3.19 -2.56 -16.26
CA GLN A 6 3.03 -2.25 -17.69
C GLN A 6 3.20 -0.76 -17.99
N ALA A 7 2.56 0.11 -17.20
CA ALA A 7 2.62 1.56 -17.40
C ALA A 7 4.04 2.13 -17.17
N LEU A 8 4.80 1.51 -16.27
CA LEU A 8 6.18 1.88 -15.96
C LEU A 8 7.21 1.21 -16.88
N GLY A 9 6.82 0.21 -17.68
CA GLY A 9 7.72 -0.56 -18.53
C GLY A 9 8.74 -1.40 -17.75
N VAL A 10 8.32 -1.96 -16.59
CA VAL A 10 9.17 -2.76 -15.71
C VAL A 10 8.62 -4.17 -15.49
N ASP A 11 9.49 -5.11 -15.19
CA ASP A 11 9.09 -6.40 -14.67
C ASP A 11 8.58 -6.28 -13.23
N TYR A 12 7.78 -7.26 -12.77
CA TYR A 12 7.29 -7.23 -11.39
C TYR A 12 7.25 -8.60 -10.73
N LEU A 13 7.47 -8.59 -9.44
CA LEU A 13 7.25 -9.73 -8.55
C LEU A 13 5.98 -9.47 -7.74
N ASN A 14 5.00 -10.36 -7.85
CA ASN A 14 3.79 -10.28 -7.05
C ASN A 14 4.00 -11.06 -5.74
N LEU A 15 4.15 -10.33 -4.64
CA LEU A 15 4.30 -10.86 -3.29
C LEU A 15 3.07 -10.57 -2.42
N GLY A 16 1.93 -10.27 -3.03
CA GLY A 16 0.66 -10.06 -2.34
C GLY A 16 0.04 -11.39 -1.90
N PHE A 17 -0.53 -11.39 -0.71
CA PHE A 17 -1.28 -12.52 -0.16
C PHE A 17 -2.76 -12.12 -0.04
N ALA A 18 -3.61 -12.70 -0.88
CA ALA A 18 -5.05 -12.41 -0.88
C ALA A 18 -5.67 -12.64 0.52
N GLY A 19 -6.21 -11.59 1.11
CA GLY A 19 -6.80 -11.60 2.44
C GLY A 19 -5.82 -11.78 3.62
N ASN A 20 -4.53 -12.01 3.39
CA ASN A 20 -3.56 -12.35 4.42
C ASN A 20 -2.24 -11.55 4.34
N ALA A 21 -2.21 -10.42 3.69
CA ALA A 21 -1.11 -9.45 3.83
C ALA A 21 -1.38 -8.61 5.08
N LEU A 22 -0.77 -9.00 6.21
CA LEU A 22 -1.10 -8.50 7.55
C LEU A 22 0.04 -7.67 8.17
N MET A 23 0.94 -7.14 7.34
CA MET A 23 2.10 -6.33 7.74
C MET A 23 2.98 -7.04 8.77
N GLU A 24 3.28 -8.32 8.51
CA GLU A 24 4.19 -9.10 9.34
C GLU A 24 5.64 -8.59 9.21
N GLU A 25 6.34 -8.48 10.32
CA GLU A 25 7.75 -8.06 10.36
C GLU A 25 8.64 -9.03 9.58
N GLU A 26 8.29 -10.32 9.58
CA GLU A 26 8.98 -11.37 8.83
C GLU A 26 8.92 -11.13 7.33
N MET A 27 7.76 -10.67 6.82
CA MET A 27 7.61 -10.31 5.41
C MET A 27 8.45 -9.09 5.05
N ALA A 28 8.50 -8.07 5.91
CA ALA A 28 9.37 -6.92 5.70
C ALA A 28 10.85 -7.33 5.68
N ASN A 29 11.28 -8.17 6.63
CA ASN A 29 12.64 -8.72 6.66
C ASN A 29 12.95 -9.54 5.40
N TYR A 30 12.00 -10.35 4.91
CA TYR A 30 12.15 -11.09 3.67
C TYR A 30 12.33 -10.14 2.48
N LEU A 31 11.50 -9.10 2.36
CA LEU A 31 11.61 -8.10 1.30
C LEU A 31 12.99 -7.44 1.27
N VAL A 32 13.48 -6.92 2.40
CA VAL A 32 14.78 -6.24 2.46
C VAL A 32 15.97 -7.19 2.29
N SER A 33 15.81 -8.48 2.56
CA SER A 33 16.85 -9.49 2.32
C SER A 33 17.05 -9.82 0.84
N ARG A 34 16.04 -9.63 0.00
CA ARG A 34 16.09 -9.91 -1.44
C ARG A 34 16.97 -8.89 -2.17
N ARG A 35 17.57 -9.33 -3.29
CA ARG A 35 18.46 -8.50 -4.12
C ARG A 35 17.97 -8.35 -5.56
N ASP A 36 16.79 -8.85 -5.88
CA ASP A 36 16.22 -8.97 -7.21
C ASP A 36 15.06 -8.00 -7.47
N TRP A 37 15.08 -6.84 -6.82
CA TRP A 37 14.16 -5.75 -7.07
C TRP A 37 14.86 -4.38 -6.94
N ASP A 38 14.38 -3.37 -7.68
CA ASP A 38 14.93 -2.02 -7.69
C ASP A 38 14.09 -1.05 -6.85
N PHE A 39 12.79 -1.26 -6.80
CA PHE A 39 11.85 -0.55 -5.92
C PHE A 39 10.67 -1.46 -5.55
N ALA A 40 10.00 -1.16 -4.46
CA ALA A 40 8.83 -1.89 -3.99
C ALA A 40 7.60 -0.99 -3.88
N SER A 41 6.42 -1.60 -3.95
CA SER A 41 5.13 -0.96 -3.69
C SER A 41 4.34 -1.80 -2.70
N VAL A 42 3.88 -1.18 -1.61
CA VAL A 42 3.11 -1.83 -0.55
C VAL A 42 1.82 -1.06 -0.28
N GLU A 43 0.71 -1.75 -0.28
CA GLU A 43 -0.56 -1.28 0.27
C GLU A 43 -0.72 -1.89 1.67
N MET A 44 -1.15 -1.07 2.63
CA MET A 44 -1.20 -1.47 4.04
C MET A 44 -2.58 -1.23 4.63
N GLY A 45 -3.20 -2.32 5.10
CA GLY A 45 -4.31 -2.25 6.03
C GLY A 45 -5.60 -2.92 5.61
N ILE A 46 -5.95 -3.01 4.33
CA ILE A 46 -7.27 -3.51 3.89
C ILE A 46 -7.63 -4.86 4.52
N ASN A 47 -6.68 -5.80 4.60
CA ASN A 47 -6.95 -7.14 5.12
C ASN A 47 -7.19 -7.18 6.64
N THR A 48 -7.08 -6.06 7.34
CA THR A 48 -7.26 -5.96 8.79
C THR A 48 -8.46 -5.12 9.19
N THR A 49 -9.11 -4.43 8.26
CA THR A 49 -10.23 -3.53 8.54
C THR A 49 -11.38 -4.26 9.24
N GLU A 50 -11.78 -5.42 8.73
CA GLU A 50 -12.89 -6.23 9.26
C GLU A 50 -12.47 -7.17 10.41
N ARG A 51 -11.18 -7.29 10.69
CA ARG A 51 -10.64 -8.18 11.73
C ARG A 51 -10.48 -7.46 13.08
N VAL A 52 -11.54 -6.78 13.55
CA VAL A 52 -11.49 -5.89 14.72
C VAL A 52 -10.96 -6.58 15.98
N LYS A 53 -11.32 -7.84 16.22
CA LYS A 53 -10.88 -8.61 17.41
C LYS A 53 -9.41 -9.02 17.34
N GLU A 54 -8.93 -9.35 16.15
CA GLU A 54 -7.56 -9.78 15.92
C GLU A 54 -6.61 -8.58 15.80
N PHE A 55 -7.12 -7.47 15.21
CA PHE A 55 -6.38 -6.23 15.02
C PHE A 55 -7.11 -5.04 15.67
N PRO A 56 -7.18 -4.95 17.02
CA PRO A 56 -7.50 -3.69 17.66
C PRO A 56 -6.49 -2.62 17.22
N LEU A 57 -6.84 -1.33 17.33
CA LEU A 57 -6.02 -0.26 16.76
C LEU A 57 -4.59 -0.26 17.27
N GLU A 58 -4.37 -0.64 18.51
CA GLU A 58 -3.05 -0.71 19.13
C GLU A 58 -2.18 -1.80 18.47
N VAL A 59 -2.75 -2.96 18.20
CA VAL A 59 -2.05 -4.06 17.50
C VAL A 59 -1.78 -3.69 16.04
N PHE A 60 -2.74 -3.03 15.39
CA PHE A 60 -2.55 -2.53 14.04
C PHE A 60 -1.42 -1.49 13.99
N GLU A 61 -1.41 -0.53 14.92
CA GLU A 61 -0.37 0.51 15.00
C GLU A 61 1.01 -0.11 15.23
N GLU A 62 1.15 -1.06 16.15
CA GLU A 62 2.40 -1.77 16.40
C GLU A 62 2.91 -2.50 15.15
N ARG A 63 2.02 -3.14 14.39
CA ARG A 63 2.36 -3.81 13.13
C ARG A 63 2.87 -2.83 12.08
N ILE A 64 2.16 -1.72 11.86
CA ILE A 64 2.57 -0.67 10.91
C ILE A 64 3.92 -0.08 11.31
N ASP A 65 4.13 0.21 12.59
CA ASP A 65 5.41 0.74 13.08
C ASP A 65 6.58 -0.20 12.77
N ARG A 66 6.48 -1.46 13.18
CA ARG A 66 7.53 -2.46 12.96
C ARG A 66 7.78 -2.73 11.47
N PHE A 67 6.73 -2.94 10.70
CA PHE A 67 6.81 -3.22 9.27
C PHE A 67 7.51 -2.08 8.51
N THR A 68 7.09 -0.84 8.73
CA THR A 68 7.69 0.32 8.07
C THR A 68 9.10 0.61 8.54
N ALA A 69 9.41 0.35 9.83
CA ALA A 69 10.76 0.51 10.36
C ALA A 69 11.76 -0.46 9.72
N VAL A 70 11.34 -1.70 9.43
CA VAL A 70 12.19 -2.66 8.71
C VAL A 70 12.40 -2.24 7.26
N LEU A 71 11.32 -1.88 6.55
CA LEU A 71 11.41 -1.44 5.15
C LEU A 71 12.29 -0.20 4.98
N ALA A 72 12.27 0.73 5.93
CA ALA A 72 13.08 1.94 5.91
C ALA A 72 14.60 1.70 6.05
N ARG A 73 15.03 0.51 6.43
CA ARG A 73 16.46 0.13 6.46
C ARG A 73 17.05 -0.11 5.08
N ASP A 74 16.19 -0.33 4.09
CA ASP A 74 16.62 -0.55 2.72
C ASP A 74 16.79 0.80 2.00
N PRO A 75 17.92 1.03 1.32
CA PRO A 75 18.14 2.29 0.60
C PRO A 75 17.32 2.42 -0.69
N ARG A 76 16.75 1.32 -1.17
CA ARG A 76 15.92 1.31 -2.38
C ARG A 76 14.56 1.97 -2.10
N PRO A 77 13.93 2.58 -3.13
CA PRO A 77 12.63 3.22 -2.95
C PRO A 77 11.54 2.21 -2.56
N VAL A 78 10.83 2.49 -1.48
CA VAL A 78 9.62 1.77 -1.10
C VAL A 78 8.46 2.76 -1.16
N PHE A 79 7.56 2.55 -2.10
CA PHE A 79 6.31 3.29 -2.25
C PHE A 79 5.24 2.66 -1.38
N ALA A 80 4.66 3.43 -0.50
CA ALA A 80 3.66 2.98 0.46
C ALA A 80 2.33 3.69 0.26
N THR A 81 1.24 2.96 0.38
CA THR A 81 -0.10 3.55 0.40
C THR A 81 -0.94 2.96 1.53
N SER A 82 -1.86 3.76 2.08
CA SER A 82 -2.98 3.23 2.85
C SER A 82 -3.96 2.54 1.90
N PHE A 83 -4.91 1.80 2.46
CA PHE A 83 -5.96 1.17 1.65
C PHE A 83 -6.91 2.20 1.04
N PHE A 84 -7.51 1.82 -0.09
CA PHE A 84 -8.49 2.61 -0.86
C PHE A 84 -9.82 2.70 -0.12
N GLY A 85 -10.74 3.55 -0.61
CA GLY A 85 -12.14 3.53 -0.21
C GLY A 85 -12.84 2.23 -0.65
N TYR A 86 -13.80 1.75 0.12
CA TYR A 86 -14.63 0.58 -0.18
C TYR A 86 -16.05 0.79 0.38
N LEU A 87 -17.02 -0.05 -0.04
CA LEU A 87 -18.40 0.08 0.40
C LEU A 87 -18.57 -0.35 1.85
N ASP A 88 -19.54 0.25 2.55
CA ASP A 88 -19.94 -0.08 3.92
C ASP A 88 -18.78 -0.05 4.95
N GLU A 89 -17.74 0.75 4.69
CA GLU A 89 -16.63 0.86 5.62
C GLU A 89 -17.03 1.53 6.95
N ASP A 90 -16.54 1.02 8.06
CA ASP A 90 -16.56 1.71 9.34
C ASP A 90 -15.61 2.91 9.30
N THR A 91 -16.11 4.05 8.88
CA THR A 91 -15.31 5.26 8.62
C THR A 91 -14.57 5.76 9.87
N ASP A 92 -15.14 5.63 11.08
CA ASP A 92 -14.44 6.03 12.32
C ASP A 92 -13.19 5.18 12.54
N ARG A 93 -13.28 3.88 12.34
CA ARG A 93 -12.16 2.95 12.45
C ARG A 93 -11.16 3.12 11.31
N THR A 94 -11.64 3.11 10.07
CA THR A 94 -10.77 3.14 8.88
C THR A 94 -10.02 4.45 8.76
N ASP A 95 -10.60 5.57 9.15
CA ASP A 95 -9.91 6.86 9.23
C ASP A 95 -8.80 6.85 10.29
N LYS A 96 -9.01 6.22 11.44
CA LYS A 96 -7.95 6.04 12.44
C LYS A 96 -6.82 5.17 11.88
N MET A 97 -7.15 4.08 11.19
CA MET A 97 -6.18 3.19 10.57
C MET A 97 -5.37 3.91 9.46
N ARG A 98 -6.02 4.68 8.57
CA ARG A 98 -5.33 5.49 7.54
C ARG A 98 -4.39 6.53 8.17
N ARG A 99 -4.81 7.18 9.27
CA ARG A 99 -3.93 8.11 10.02
C ARG A 99 -2.71 7.41 10.62
N ILE A 100 -2.87 6.19 11.14
CA ILE A 100 -1.75 5.38 11.64
C ILE A 100 -0.78 5.08 10.49
N VAL A 101 -1.27 4.55 9.37
CA VAL A 101 -0.42 4.27 8.21
C VAL A 101 0.32 5.53 7.75
N ARG A 102 -0.39 6.65 7.59
CA ARG A 102 0.21 7.93 7.20
C ARG A 102 1.32 8.36 8.16
N ARG A 103 1.08 8.28 9.47
CA ARG A 103 2.03 8.71 10.51
C ARG A 103 3.39 8.03 10.34
N TYR A 104 3.40 6.71 10.19
CA TYR A 104 4.64 5.95 10.12
C TYR A 104 5.23 5.88 8.70
N ALA A 105 4.39 5.71 7.70
CA ALA A 105 4.87 5.58 6.33
C ALA A 105 5.36 6.90 5.73
N ALA A 106 4.71 8.03 6.01
CA ALA A 106 5.15 9.32 5.47
C ALA A 106 6.49 9.80 6.08
N GLU A 107 6.83 9.34 7.28
CA GLU A 107 8.12 9.63 7.90
C GLU A 107 9.26 8.78 7.32
N ARG A 108 8.98 7.56 6.89
CA ARG A 108 9.98 6.51 6.62
C ARG A 108 10.06 6.09 5.17
N LEU A 109 8.98 6.20 4.41
CA LEU A 109 8.81 5.67 3.06
C LEU A 109 8.27 6.76 2.11
N ILE A 110 8.10 6.43 0.84
CA ILE A 110 7.46 7.33 -0.13
C ILE A 110 5.96 7.09 -0.05
N PHE A 111 5.27 7.89 0.74
CA PHE A 111 3.86 7.68 1.07
C PHE A 111 2.90 8.44 0.15
N THR A 112 1.82 7.76 -0.23
CA THR A 112 0.64 8.34 -0.88
C THR A 112 -0.62 7.83 -0.19
N ASP A 113 -1.58 8.70 0.10
CA ASP A 113 -2.86 8.29 0.68
C ASP A 113 -3.65 7.46 -0.32
N GLY A 114 -4.18 6.31 0.10
CA GLY A 114 -4.97 5.43 -0.76
C GLY A 114 -6.21 6.10 -1.32
N LEU A 115 -6.86 7.01 -0.57
CA LEU A 115 -8.01 7.77 -1.05
C LEU A 115 -7.65 8.72 -2.21
N GLN A 116 -6.39 9.15 -2.34
CA GLN A 116 -5.94 9.90 -3.52
C GLN A 116 -5.86 9.02 -4.77
N LEU A 117 -5.73 7.72 -4.60
CA LEU A 117 -5.69 6.77 -5.71
C LEU A 117 -7.09 6.31 -6.10
N LEU A 118 -7.96 6.03 -5.11
CA LEU A 118 -9.36 5.66 -5.33
C LEU A 118 -10.21 6.02 -4.10
N ASP A 119 -11.16 6.92 -4.31
CA ASP A 119 -12.17 7.39 -3.34
C ASP A 119 -13.61 7.34 -3.89
N ASP A 120 -13.79 6.84 -5.11
CA ASP A 120 -15.08 6.76 -5.81
C ASP A 120 -15.70 5.38 -5.65
N GLU A 121 -16.74 5.29 -4.83
CA GLU A 121 -17.49 4.07 -4.56
C GLU A 121 -18.11 3.43 -5.81
N THR A 122 -18.40 4.21 -6.85
CA THR A 122 -18.93 3.69 -8.12
C THR A 122 -17.93 2.87 -8.92
N LEU A 123 -16.69 2.84 -8.48
CA LEU A 123 -15.58 2.08 -9.05
C LEU A 123 -15.21 0.83 -8.22
N ILE A 124 -16.05 0.52 -7.21
CA ILE A 124 -15.91 -0.71 -6.42
C ILE A 124 -16.77 -1.81 -7.06
N SER A 125 -16.23 -3.01 -7.08
CA SER A 125 -16.93 -4.18 -7.64
C SER A 125 -18.09 -4.65 -6.75
N ALA A 126 -18.88 -5.58 -7.25
CA ALA A 126 -20.06 -6.10 -6.55
C ALA A 126 -19.77 -6.78 -5.20
N ASP A 127 -18.51 -7.05 -4.88
CA ASP A 127 -18.11 -7.59 -3.58
C ASP A 127 -17.96 -6.52 -2.48
N GLY A 128 -18.12 -5.25 -2.84
CA GLY A 128 -18.08 -4.12 -1.93
C GLY A 128 -16.66 -3.70 -1.49
N THR A 129 -15.62 -4.43 -1.85
CA THR A 129 -14.26 -4.22 -1.33
C THR A 129 -13.23 -3.95 -2.42
N HIS A 130 -13.23 -4.73 -3.49
CA HIS A 130 -12.22 -4.63 -4.52
C HIS A 130 -12.60 -3.63 -5.61
N PRO A 131 -11.64 -2.85 -6.13
CA PRO A 131 -11.88 -2.00 -7.29
C PRO A 131 -12.34 -2.80 -8.52
N ASP A 132 -13.35 -2.32 -9.23
CA ASP A 132 -13.75 -2.86 -10.53
C ASP A 132 -12.65 -2.61 -11.60
N ALA A 133 -12.87 -2.99 -12.84
CA ALA A 133 -11.88 -2.81 -13.90
C ALA A 133 -11.50 -1.33 -14.11
N ARG A 134 -12.47 -0.39 -14.00
CA ARG A 134 -12.23 1.05 -14.14
C ARG A 134 -11.49 1.61 -12.92
N GLY A 135 -11.85 1.15 -11.70
CA GLY A 135 -11.15 1.49 -10.46
C GLY A 135 -9.69 1.04 -10.50
N GLN A 136 -9.43 -0.18 -10.98
CA GLN A 136 -8.07 -0.68 -11.17
C GLN A 136 -7.28 0.15 -12.20
N GLU A 137 -7.91 0.61 -13.27
CA GLU A 137 -7.29 1.50 -14.26
C GLU A 137 -6.97 2.86 -13.67
N GLN A 138 -7.90 3.44 -12.89
CA GLN A 138 -7.67 4.72 -12.20
C GLN A 138 -6.49 4.62 -11.21
N ILE A 139 -6.48 3.60 -10.36
CA ILE A 139 -5.38 3.37 -9.42
C ILE A 139 -4.06 3.24 -10.19
N ALA A 140 -4.04 2.42 -11.23
CA ALA A 140 -2.84 2.20 -12.02
C ALA A 140 -2.33 3.50 -12.65
N ALA A 141 -3.19 4.29 -13.26
CA ALA A 141 -2.82 5.56 -13.88
C ALA A 141 -2.26 6.57 -12.86
N ARG A 142 -2.95 6.75 -11.74
CA ARG A 142 -2.53 7.69 -10.67
C ARG A 142 -1.24 7.24 -10.00
N TRP A 143 -1.17 5.97 -9.63
CA TRP A 143 -0.02 5.39 -8.92
C TRP A 143 1.23 5.34 -9.78
N SER A 144 1.12 4.89 -11.05
CA SER A 144 2.26 4.84 -11.96
C SER A 144 2.86 6.22 -12.24
N ARG A 145 2.01 7.26 -12.37
CA ARG A 145 2.49 8.63 -12.53
C ARG A 145 3.31 9.09 -11.33
N ILE A 146 2.80 8.89 -10.11
CA ILE A 146 3.50 9.27 -8.87
C ILE A 146 4.84 8.53 -8.77
N MET A 147 4.86 7.23 -9.08
CA MET A 147 6.08 6.43 -9.05
C MET A 147 7.09 6.92 -10.10
N ALA A 148 6.67 7.14 -11.36
CA ALA A 148 7.54 7.60 -12.43
C ALA A 148 8.18 8.96 -12.11
N GLU A 149 7.39 9.94 -11.68
CA GLU A 149 7.86 11.26 -11.29
C GLU A 149 8.87 11.19 -10.13
N THR A 150 8.59 10.37 -9.14
CA THR A 150 9.48 10.20 -7.98
C THR A 150 10.79 9.52 -8.37
N LEU A 151 10.75 8.45 -9.17
CA LEU A 151 11.95 7.74 -9.64
C LEU A 151 12.81 8.63 -10.52
N ALA A 152 12.23 9.38 -11.45
CA ALA A 152 12.96 10.33 -12.30
C ALA A 152 13.69 11.40 -11.48
N ASN A 153 13.06 11.95 -10.45
CA ASN A 153 13.66 12.95 -9.56
C ASN A 153 14.79 12.38 -8.68
N ARG A 154 14.82 11.08 -8.43
CA ARG A 154 15.89 10.41 -7.65
C ARG A 154 17.12 10.12 -8.52
N THR A 155 16.93 9.82 -9.80
CA THR A 155 18.04 9.58 -10.75
C THR A 155 18.72 10.87 -11.22
N ALA A 156 18.07 12.02 -11.05
CA ALA A 156 18.62 13.33 -11.41
C ALA A 156 19.49 13.97 -10.31
N ARG A 157 19.61 13.35 -9.15
CA ARG A 157 20.44 13.79 -8.01
C ARG A 157 21.67 12.92 -7.85
#